data_0495d768692783ae2ef91dc5147672df
#
_entry.id   0495d768692783ae2ef91dc5147672df
#
_cell.length_a   1.000
_cell.length_b   1.000
_cell.length_c   1.000
_cell.angle_alpha   90.00
_cell.angle_beta   90.00
_cell.angle_gamma   90.00
#
_symmetry.space_group_name_H-M   'P 1'
#
loop_
_entity.id
_entity.type
_entity.pdbx_description
1 polymer ?
#
loop_
_entity_poly.entity_id
_entity_poly.type
_entity_poly.pdbx_seq_one_letter_code
_entity_poly.pdbx_strand_id
1 'polypeptide(L)'
;MSSATKIAEREDASEPPEAVEPARPKRAADSLESLAEQITETLGEMWLPRYYRGRILPLRTRAHRLQAAAAVVRPEQVDVQHTLLGVELKIGRRRITCPDLATARYLATFARAGCTEVAVPYDISRISLLADELESGWQRMLLLIEHLAGARHQAYRTRLRNSLIAAARREIAEAGAGTLIPQFNQNTKQRRRGV
;
A
#
# COMPACT_ATOMS: atom_id res chain seq x y z
N MET A 1 69.52 63.52 -8.32
CA MET A 1 70.13 62.50 -9.13
C MET A 1 69.88 61.20 -8.32
N SER A 2 68.81 60.52 -8.60
CA SER A 2 68.64 59.15 -8.07
C SER A 2 67.44 58.53 -8.76
N SER A 3 67.70 57.49 -9.51
CA SER A 3 66.73 56.72 -10.26
C SER A 3 65.94 55.79 -9.31
N ALA A 4 64.64 55.86 -9.29
CA ALA A 4 63.79 54.93 -8.58
C ALA A 4 63.23 53.91 -9.56
N THR A 5 63.59 52.65 -9.39
CA THR A 5 63.18 51.49 -10.12
C THR A 5 61.83 51.07 -9.59
N LYS A 6 60.77 51.01 -10.45
CA LYS A 6 59.40 50.61 -10.13
C LYS A 6 59.30 49.11 -10.35
N ILE A 7 59.20 48.37 -9.26
CA ILE A 7 58.89 46.91 -9.30
C ILE A 7 57.38 46.75 -9.42
N ALA A 8 56.93 46.09 -10.48
CA ALA A 8 55.55 45.72 -10.67
C ALA A 8 55.25 44.39 -9.94
N GLU A 9 54.47 44.45 -8.89
CA GLU A 9 53.85 43.25 -8.25
C GLU A 9 52.72 42.75 -9.14
N ARG A 10 52.87 41.54 -9.60
CA ARG A 10 51.78 40.75 -10.20
C ARG A 10 51.02 40.11 -9.05
N GLU A 11 49.78 40.55 -8.80
CA GLU A 11 48.83 39.84 -7.98
C GLU A 11 48.33 38.60 -8.78
N ASP A 12 48.75 37.44 -8.28
CA ASP A 12 48.26 36.12 -8.70
C ASP A 12 46.90 35.91 -8.05
N ALA A 13 45.83 36.15 -8.82
CA ALA A 13 44.47 35.91 -8.38
C ALA A 13 44.20 34.39 -8.36
N SER A 14 44.48 33.76 -7.24
CA SER A 14 44.03 32.42 -6.93
C SER A 14 42.49 32.39 -6.88
N GLU A 15 41.89 31.78 -7.88
CA GLU A 15 40.46 31.40 -7.82
C GLU A 15 40.18 30.53 -6.57
N PRO A 16 39.11 30.83 -5.81
CA PRO A 16 38.75 30.00 -4.67
C PRO A 16 38.29 28.61 -5.19
N PRO A 17 38.68 27.54 -4.48
CA PRO A 17 38.29 26.20 -4.88
C PRO A 17 36.75 26.07 -4.87
N GLU A 18 36.21 25.63 -6.01
CA GLU A 18 34.83 25.30 -6.22
C GLU A 18 34.33 24.39 -5.10
N ALA A 19 33.38 24.88 -4.30
CA ALA A 19 32.79 24.14 -3.19
C ALA A 19 32.10 22.91 -3.75
N VAL A 20 32.74 21.76 -3.62
CA VAL A 20 32.15 20.46 -3.93
C VAL A 20 30.94 20.27 -3.00
N GLU A 21 29.76 20.47 -3.54
CA GLU A 21 28.48 20.18 -2.85
C GLU A 21 28.53 18.73 -2.36
N PRO A 22 28.31 18.47 -1.04
CA PRO A 22 28.34 17.11 -0.54
C PRO A 22 27.21 16.32 -1.21
N ALA A 23 27.56 15.35 -2.03
CA ALA A 23 26.63 14.45 -2.69
C ALA A 23 25.65 13.88 -1.66
N ARG A 24 24.39 14.29 -1.72
CA ARG A 24 23.30 13.77 -0.87
C ARG A 24 23.27 12.25 -0.98
N PRO A 25 23.14 11.53 0.14
CA PRO A 25 23.31 10.09 0.17
C PRO A 25 22.18 9.37 -0.60
N LYS A 26 22.42 9.04 -1.87
CA LYS A 26 21.60 8.07 -2.64
C LYS A 26 21.50 6.72 -1.91
N ARG A 27 22.53 6.38 -1.09
CA ARG A 27 22.60 5.13 -0.32
C ARG A 27 21.42 4.85 0.61
N ALA A 28 20.70 5.85 1.12
CA ALA A 28 19.56 5.62 2.01
C ALA A 28 18.27 5.24 1.25
N ALA A 29 18.07 5.77 0.05
CA ALA A 29 16.93 5.42 -0.80
C ALA A 29 17.12 4.01 -1.39
N ASP A 30 18.31 3.72 -1.93
CA ASP A 30 18.65 2.41 -2.47
C ASP A 30 18.50 1.30 -1.41
N SER A 31 18.85 1.60 -0.15
CA SER A 31 18.68 0.63 0.94
C SER A 31 17.22 0.39 1.34
N LEU A 32 16.32 1.35 1.14
CA LEU A 32 14.90 1.19 1.45
C LEU A 32 14.17 0.37 0.38
N GLU A 33 14.46 0.63 -0.89
CA GLU A 33 13.92 -0.14 -2.02
C GLU A 33 14.41 -1.59 -1.98
N SER A 34 15.72 -1.80 -1.77
CA SER A 34 16.30 -3.14 -1.64
C SER A 34 15.68 -3.94 -0.49
N LEU A 35 15.41 -3.31 0.66
CA LEU A 35 14.72 -3.98 1.76
C LEU A 35 13.25 -4.26 1.45
N ALA A 36 12.58 -3.37 0.74
CA ALA A 36 11.20 -3.60 0.31
C ALA A 36 11.12 -4.79 -0.66
N GLU A 37 12.02 -4.89 -1.62
CA GLU A 37 12.14 -6.03 -2.53
C GLU A 37 12.42 -7.33 -1.77
N GLN A 38 13.39 -7.33 -0.86
CA GLN A 38 13.70 -8.49 -0.03
C GLN A 38 12.49 -8.96 0.78
N ILE A 39 11.69 -8.04 1.34
CA ILE A 39 10.47 -8.39 2.06
C ILE A 39 9.44 -9.02 1.13
N THR A 40 9.21 -8.44 -0.04
CA THR A 40 8.22 -8.96 -1.00
C THR A 40 8.63 -10.33 -1.55
N GLU A 41 9.92 -10.57 -1.77
CA GLU A 41 10.46 -11.88 -2.16
C GLU A 41 10.33 -12.91 -1.04
N THR A 42 10.67 -12.53 0.21
CA THR A 42 10.54 -13.41 1.38
C THR A 42 9.09 -13.80 1.66
N LEU A 43 8.14 -12.90 1.42
CA LEU A 43 6.71 -13.18 1.53
C LEU A 43 6.22 -14.12 0.43
N GLY A 44 6.84 -14.08 -0.76
CA GLY A 44 6.47 -14.92 -1.90
C GLY A 44 4.98 -14.81 -2.23
N GLU A 45 4.28 -15.95 -2.23
CA GLU A 45 2.83 -16.02 -2.49
C GLU A 45 1.97 -15.31 -1.42
N MET A 46 2.50 -15.12 -0.20
CA MET A 46 1.81 -14.38 0.87
C MET A 46 1.93 -12.87 0.71
N TRP A 47 2.69 -12.36 -0.26
CA TRP A 47 2.66 -10.94 -0.60
C TRP A 47 1.26 -10.56 -1.07
N LEU A 48 0.63 -9.60 -0.39
CA LEU A 48 -0.79 -9.29 -0.55
C LEU A 48 -1.27 -9.17 -2.01
N PRO A 49 -0.57 -8.48 -2.94
CA PRO A 49 -0.96 -8.43 -4.34
C PRO A 49 -0.82 -9.77 -5.09
N ARG A 50 0.21 -10.57 -4.79
CA ARG A 50 0.39 -11.89 -5.40
C ARG A 50 -0.71 -12.84 -4.93
N TYR A 51 -0.99 -12.82 -3.63
CA TYR A 51 -2.10 -13.58 -3.05
C TYR A 51 -3.44 -13.18 -3.67
N TYR A 52 -3.68 -11.88 -3.84
CA TYR A 52 -4.89 -11.35 -4.44
C TYR A 52 -5.09 -11.84 -5.88
N ARG A 53 -4.04 -11.74 -6.71
CA ARG A 53 -4.08 -12.21 -8.12
C ARG A 53 -4.19 -13.73 -8.22
N GLY A 54 -3.48 -14.49 -7.39
CA GLY A 54 -3.40 -15.94 -7.48
C GLY A 54 -4.53 -16.69 -6.82
N ARG A 55 -5.10 -16.16 -5.73
CA ARG A 55 -6.09 -16.88 -4.90
C ARG A 55 -7.47 -16.27 -4.90
N ILE A 56 -7.61 -14.96 -5.11
CA ILE A 56 -8.90 -14.26 -5.02
C ILE A 56 -9.50 -14.01 -6.40
N LEU A 57 -8.76 -13.35 -7.31
CA LEU A 57 -9.29 -13.01 -8.63
C LEU A 57 -9.73 -14.20 -9.48
N PRO A 58 -9.12 -15.42 -9.40
CA PRO A 58 -9.60 -16.57 -10.13
C PRO A 58 -10.97 -17.10 -9.66
N LEU A 59 -11.42 -16.68 -8.46
CA LEU A 59 -12.72 -17.05 -7.94
C LEU A 59 -13.82 -16.21 -8.61
N ARG A 60 -15.06 -16.69 -8.54
CA ARG A 60 -16.21 -15.87 -8.88
C ARG A 60 -16.37 -14.77 -7.82
N THR A 61 -16.08 -13.53 -8.19
CA THR A 61 -16.02 -12.40 -7.28
C THR A 61 -16.94 -11.26 -7.71
N ARG A 62 -17.25 -10.38 -6.77
CA ARG A 62 -17.90 -9.09 -6.99
C ARG A 62 -17.00 -7.96 -6.51
N ALA A 63 -17.05 -6.82 -7.17
CA ALA A 63 -16.39 -5.63 -6.71
C ALA A 63 -17.06 -5.07 -5.44
N HIS A 64 -16.28 -4.70 -4.46
CA HIS A 64 -16.75 -4.09 -3.21
C HIS A 64 -15.96 -2.82 -2.91
N ARG A 65 -16.67 -1.68 -2.77
CA ARG A 65 -16.05 -0.39 -2.49
C ARG A 65 -15.85 -0.20 -0.98
N LEU A 66 -14.59 -0.08 -0.57
CA LEU A 66 -14.18 0.14 0.83
C LEU A 66 -14.23 1.61 1.22
N GLN A 67 -13.66 2.49 0.38
CA GLN A 67 -13.53 3.92 0.69
C GLN A 67 -13.57 4.78 -0.58
N ALA A 68 -13.74 6.10 -0.40
CA ALA A 68 -13.61 7.02 -1.51
C ALA A 68 -12.12 7.14 -1.93
N ALA A 69 -11.87 7.33 -3.22
CA ALA A 69 -10.52 7.37 -3.79
C ALA A 69 -9.60 8.43 -3.14
N ALA A 70 -10.15 9.52 -2.60
CA ALA A 70 -9.40 10.60 -1.96
C ALA A 70 -9.14 10.38 -0.47
N ALA A 71 -9.70 9.35 0.17
CA ALA A 71 -9.54 9.13 1.60
C ALA A 71 -8.22 8.43 1.90
N VAL A 72 -7.29 9.15 2.53
CA VAL A 72 -6.07 8.55 3.09
C VAL A 72 -6.39 8.02 4.48
N VAL A 73 -6.55 6.72 4.61
CA VAL A 73 -6.81 6.05 5.89
C VAL A 73 -5.52 5.37 6.36
N ARG A 74 -5.16 5.58 7.62
CA ARG A 74 -4.02 4.91 8.23
C ARG A 74 -4.42 3.50 8.67
N PRO A 75 -3.53 2.50 8.61
CA PRO A 75 -3.86 1.13 9.04
C PRO A 75 -4.43 1.04 10.46
N GLU A 76 -3.99 1.90 11.36
CA GLU A 76 -4.42 1.97 12.76
C GLU A 76 -5.87 2.48 12.92
N GLN A 77 -6.45 3.07 11.87
CA GLN A 77 -7.83 3.56 11.85
C GLN A 77 -8.83 2.53 11.32
N VAL A 78 -8.34 1.31 11.05
CA VAL A 78 -9.17 0.19 10.56
C VAL A 78 -9.38 -0.80 11.70
N ASP A 79 -10.62 -0.96 12.09
CA ASP A 79 -11.02 -1.81 13.21
C ASP A 79 -12.27 -2.62 12.89
N VAL A 80 -12.38 -3.83 13.45
CA VAL A 80 -13.54 -4.70 13.35
C VAL A 80 -14.25 -4.71 14.69
N GLN A 81 -15.49 -4.27 14.70
CA GLN A 81 -16.28 -4.09 15.91
C GLN A 81 -17.51 -5.01 15.94
N HIS A 82 -17.75 -5.64 17.06
CA HIS A 82 -19.00 -6.31 17.35
C HIS A 82 -19.98 -5.29 17.95
N THR A 83 -21.12 -5.15 17.31
CA THR A 83 -22.19 -4.26 17.76
C THR A 83 -23.46 -5.07 18.04
N LEU A 84 -24.47 -4.45 18.64
CA LEU A 84 -25.77 -5.08 18.83
C LEU A 84 -26.45 -5.46 17.52
N LEU A 85 -26.08 -4.81 16.42
CA LEU A 85 -26.65 -5.03 15.09
C LEU A 85 -25.82 -6.02 14.24
N GLY A 86 -24.74 -6.58 14.78
CA GLY A 86 -23.86 -7.49 14.07
C GLY A 86 -22.40 -7.04 14.04
N VAL A 87 -21.69 -7.36 12.96
CA VAL A 87 -20.28 -7.04 12.78
C VAL A 87 -20.14 -5.83 11.88
N GLU A 88 -19.35 -4.86 12.33
CA GLU A 88 -19.03 -3.64 11.59
C GLU A 88 -17.53 -3.53 11.33
N LEU A 89 -17.17 -3.15 10.11
CA LEU A 89 -15.83 -2.69 9.75
C LEU A 89 -15.79 -1.18 9.81
N LYS A 90 -14.99 -0.63 10.72
CA LYS A 90 -14.73 0.80 10.85
C LYS A 90 -13.47 1.16 10.06
N ILE A 91 -13.57 2.14 9.18
CA ILE A 91 -12.46 2.69 8.36
C ILE A 91 -12.45 4.21 8.57
N GLY A 92 -11.61 4.68 9.48
CA GLY A 92 -11.63 6.08 9.90
C GLY A 92 -12.99 6.49 10.48
N ARG A 93 -13.73 7.34 9.76
CA ARG A 93 -15.10 7.77 10.15
C ARG A 93 -16.21 6.94 9.51
N ARG A 94 -15.88 6.11 8.53
CA ARG A 94 -16.86 5.28 7.82
C ARG A 94 -17.07 3.97 8.58
N ARG A 95 -18.32 3.50 8.59
CA ARG A 95 -18.70 2.17 9.08
C ARG A 95 -19.36 1.39 7.95
N ILE A 96 -19.00 0.13 7.85
CA ILE A 96 -19.54 -0.82 6.86
C ILE A 96 -20.07 -2.01 7.65
N THR A 97 -21.37 -2.24 7.58
CA THR A 97 -21.97 -3.46 8.15
C THR A 97 -21.54 -4.66 7.33
N CYS A 98 -21.01 -5.67 7.99
CA CYS A 98 -20.57 -6.92 7.39
C CYS A 98 -21.52 -8.06 7.76
N PRO A 99 -21.75 -9.03 6.87
CA PRO A 99 -22.65 -10.14 7.14
C PRO A 99 -22.12 -11.06 8.25
N ASP A 100 -20.81 -11.14 8.38
CA ASP A 100 -20.12 -11.99 9.35
C ASP A 100 -18.72 -11.45 9.67
N LEU A 101 -18.09 -12.04 10.70
CA LEU A 101 -16.76 -11.67 11.17
C LEU A 101 -15.67 -11.95 10.11
N ALA A 102 -15.79 -13.06 9.38
CA ALA A 102 -14.80 -13.44 8.37
C ALA A 102 -14.76 -12.41 7.24
N THR A 103 -15.93 -11.96 6.77
CA THR A 103 -16.04 -10.90 5.76
C THR A 103 -15.45 -9.58 6.28
N ALA A 104 -15.70 -9.22 7.54
CA ALA A 104 -15.14 -8.01 8.14
C ALA A 104 -13.61 -8.07 8.20
N ARG A 105 -13.02 -9.19 8.64
CA ARG A 105 -11.58 -9.43 8.70
C ARG A 105 -10.93 -9.40 7.31
N TYR A 106 -11.56 -10.07 6.35
CA TYR A 106 -11.16 -10.05 4.95
C TYR A 106 -11.05 -8.63 4.41
N LEU A 107 -12.12 -7.84 4.55
CA LEU A 107 -12.17 -6.46 4.09
C LEU A 107 -11.21 -5.55 4.88
N ALA A 108 -11.00 -5.81 6.18
CA ALA A 108 -10.11 -5.04 7.04
C ALA A 108 -8.65 -5.08 6.54
N THR A 109 -8.17 -6.22 6.06
CA THR A 109 -6.81 -6.34 5.54
C THR A 109 -6.59 -5.43 4.33
N PHE A 110 -7.52 -5.39 3.39
CA PHE A 110 -7.44 -4.49 2.23
C PHE A 110 -7.66 -3.02 2.61
N ALA A 111 -8.51 -2.76 3.60
CA ALA A 111 -8.69 -1.41 4.13
C ALA A 111 -7.40 -0.88 4.80
N ARG A 112 -6.66 -1.73 5.54
CA ARG A 112 -5.34 -1.41 6.10
C ARG A 112 -4.30 -1.14 5.03
N ALA A 113 -4.37 -1.84 3.90
CA ALA A 113 -3.56 -1.57 2.72
C ALA A 113 -3.98 -0.28 1.97
N GLY A 114 -5.09 0.34 2.37
CA GLY A 114 -5.61 1.56 1.76
C GLY A 114 -6.28 1.35 0.39
N CYS A 115 -6.72 0.13 0.10
CA CYS A 115 -7.45 -0.16 -1.14
C CYS A 115 -8.81 0.55 -1.14
N THR A 116 -9.19 1.10 -2.29
CA THR A 116 -10.49 1.78 -2.46
C THR A 116 -11.59 0.82 -2.84
N GLU A 117 -11.25 -0.19 -3.60
CA GLU A 117 -12.15 -1.21 -4.12
C GLU A 117 -11.41 -2.56 -4.21
N VAL A 118 -12.09 -3.66 -3.91
CA VAL A 118 -11.52 -5.00 -3.92
C VAL A 118 -12.54 -6.03 -4.42
N ALA A 119 -12.03 -7.15 -4.92
CA ALA A 119 -12.83 -8.32 -5.24
C ALA A 119 -13.23 -9.06 -3.97
N VAL A 120 -14.49 -9.44 -3.85
CA VAL A 120 -15.02 -10.26 -2.75
C VAL A 120 -15.65 -11.53 -3.35
N PRO A 121 -15.25 -12.71 -2.92
CA PRO A 121 -15.87 -13.96 -3.38
C PRO A 121 -17.37 -14.02 -3.10
N TYR A 122 -18.11 -14.60 -4.03
CA TYR A 122 -19.53 -14.92 -3.79
C TYR A 122 -19.72 -16.08 -2.81
N ASP A 123 -18.76 -16.99 -2.80
CA ASP A 123 -18.75 -18.14 -1.91
C ASP A 123 -18.24 -17.71 -0.52
N ILE A 124 -19.16 -17.49 0.39
CA ILE A 124 -18.90 -17.05 1.76
C ILE A 124 -18.07 -18.10 2.53
N SER A 125 -18.21 -19.38 2.23
CA SER A 125 -17.49 -20.46 2.91
C SER A 125 -15.96 -20.33 2.74
N ARG A 126 -15.52 -19.76 1.64
CA ARG A 126 -14.10 -19.53 1.36
C ARG A 126 -13.54 -18.29 2.05
N ILE A 127 -14.40 -17.32 2.42
CA ILE A 127 -13.95 -16.03 2.95
C ILE A 127 -13.22 -16.21 4.28
N SER A 128 -13.62 -17.15 5.12
CA SER A 128 -12.95 -17.39 6.41
C SER A 128 -11.49 -17.82 6.22
N LEU A 129 -11.23 -18.79 5.36
CA LEU A 129 -9.87 -19.24 5.05
C LEU A 129 -9.03 -18.12 4.43
N LEU A 130 -9.60 -17.41 3.47
CA LEU A 130 -8.92 -16.28 2.83
C LEU A 130 -8.61 -15.16 3.84
N ALA A 131 -9.51 -14.88 4.79
CA ALA A 131 -9.29 -13.89 5.82
C ALA A 131 -8.13 -14.28 6.74
N ASP A 132 -8.05 -15.55 7.16
CA ASP A 132 -6.97 -16.06 8.00
C ASP A 132 -5.61 -15.99 7.30
N GLU A 133 -5.56 -16.40 6.02
CA GLU A 133 -4.32 -16.31 5.22
C GLU A 133 -3.90 -14.87 4.95
N LEU A 134 -4.85 -13.97 4.66
CA LEU A 134 -4.57 -12.54 4.46
C LEU A 134 -4.06 -11.85 5.72
N GLU A 135 -4.67 -12.13 6.88
CA GLU A 135 -4.19 -11.60 8.16
C GLU A 135 -2.80 -12.14 8.51
N SER A 136 -2.57 -13.43 8.28
CA SER A 136 -1.25 -14.04 8.49
C SER A 136 -0.20 -13.40 7.59
N GLY A 137 -0.49 -13.18 6.31
CA GLY A 137 0.39 -12.48 5.37
C GLY A 137 0.68 -11.04 5.81
N TRP A 138 -0.36 -10.33 6.24
CA TRP A 138 -0.22 -8.96 6.77
C TRP A 138 0.67 -8.91 8.02
N GLN A 139 0.44 -9.78 8.99
CA GLN A 139 1.25 -9.85 10.22
C GLN A 139 2.70 -10.24 9.91
N ARG A 140 2.91 -11.20 9.02
CA ARG A 140 4.24 -11.61 8.58
C ARG A 140 5.00 -10.46 7.92
N MET A 141 4.32 -9.65 7.10
CA MET A 141 4.91 -8.44 6.51
C MET A 141 5.39 -7.47 7.60
N LEU A 142 4.54 -7.20 8.61
CA LEU A 142 4.90 -6.31 9.71
C LEU A 142 6.09 -6.83 10.51
N LEU A 143 6.14 -8.13 10.81
CA LEU A 143 7.26 -8.77 11.51
C LEU A 143 8.55 -8.70 10.70
N LEU A 144 8.51 -8.92 9.38
CA LEU A 144 9.67 -8.78 8.51
C LEU A 144 10.19 -7.34 8.47
N ILE A 145 9.30 -6.34 8.45
CA ILE A 145 9.70 -4.94 8.53
C ILE A 145 10.47 -4.68 9.83
N GLU A 146 9.95 -5.12 10.98
CA GLU A 146 10.61 -4.94 12.27
C GLU A 146 11.96 -5.68 12.32
N HIS A 147 12.01 -6.91 11.83
CA HIS A 147 13.22 -7.73 11.83
C HIS A 147 14.31 -7.13 10.93
N LEU A 148 14.00 -6.83 9.67
CA LEU A 148 14.97 -6.35 8.69
C LEU A 148 15.37 -4.87 8.91
N ALA A 149 14.47 -4.07 9.46
CA ALA A 149 14.82 -2.71 9.86
C ALA A 149 15.76 -2.69 11.08
N GLY A 150 15.77 -3.74 11.92
CA GLY A 150 16.67 -3.88 13.06
C GLY A 150 16.67 -2.67 14.00
N ALA A 151 17.85 -2.17 14.37
CA ALA A 151 18.02 -1.02 15.26
C ALA A 151 17.76 0.36 14.61
N ARG A 152 17.27 0.41 13.37
CA ARG A 152 17.01 1.68 12.68
C ARG A 152 15.89 2.46 13.36
N HIS A 153 15.95 3.81 13.23
CA HIS A 153 14.96 4.70 13.82
C HIS A 153 13.52 4.38 13.40
N GLN A 154 12.57 4.64 14.28
CA GLN A 154 11.13 4.44 14.05
C GLN A 154 10.63 5.10 12.75
N ALA A 155 11.18 6.29 12.42
CA ALA A 155 10.85 6.98 11.18
C ALA A 155 11.22 6.16 9.92
N TYR A 156 12.32 5.40 9.96
CA TYR A 156 12.72 4.54 8.87
C TYR A 156 11.75 3.34 8.70
N ARG A 157 11.40 2.67 9.80
CA ARG A 157 10.41 1.58 9.81
C ARG A 157 9.07 2.04 9.26
N THR A 158 8.63 3.24 9.68
CA THR A 158 7.39 3.85 9.18
C THR A 158 7.46 4.13 7.68
N ARG A 159 8.58 4.63 7.16
CA ARG A 159 8.78 4.85 5.71
C ARG A 159 8.75 3.53 4.94
N LEU A 160 9.45 2.51 5.42
CA LEU A 160 9.49 1.18 4.80
C LEU A 160 8.09 0.55 4.77
N ARG A 161 7.35 0.60 5.89
CA ARG A 161 5.96 0.15 5.96
C ARG A 161 5.06 0.88 4.97
N ASN A 162 5.15 2.20 4.92
CA ASN A 162 4.32 3.01 4.02
C ASN A 162 4.67 2.75 2.55
N SER A 163 5.93 2.51 2.21
CA SER A 163 6.37 2.14 0.86
C SER A 163 5.75 0.81 0.43
N LEU A 164 5.83 -0.22 1.28
CA LEU A 164 5.22 -1.54 1.01
C LEU A 164 3.70 -1.46 0.88
N ILE A 165 3.03 -0.71 1.76
CA ILE A 165 1.57 -0.50 1.69
C ILE A 165 1.20 0.22 0.38
N ALA A 166 1.97 1.23 -0.02
CA ALA A 166 1.72 1.96 -1.26
C ALA A 166 1.92 1.07 -2.49
N ALA A 167 2.96 0.22 -2.50
CA ALA A 167 3.20 -0.77 -3.54
C ALA A 167 2.05 -1.78 -3.62
N ALA A 168 1.65 -2.37 -2.49
CA ALA A 168 0.55 -3.32 -2.43
C ALA A 168 -0.76 -2.72 -2.95
N ARG A 169 -1.09 -1.50 -2.51
CA ARG A 169 -2.30 -0.79 -2.98
C ARG A 169 -2.29 -0.56 -4.48
N ARG A 170 -1.16 -0.11 -5.05
CA ARG A 170 -1.01 0.14 -6.49
C ARG A 170 -1.19 -1.15 -7.28
N GLU A 171 -0.50 -2.22 -6.92
CA GLU A 171 -0.57 -3.50 -7.61
C GLU A 171 -1.96 -4.15 -7.55
N ILE A 172 -2.70 -3.99 -6.42
CA ILE A 172 -4.08 -4.47 -6.28
C ILE A 172 -5.02 -3.63 -7.15
N ALA A 173 -4.84 -2.30 -7.19
CA ALA A 173 -5.63 -1.43 -8.04
C ALA A 173 -5.43 -1.74 -9.54
N GLU A 174 -4.20 -2.01 -9.96
CA GLU A 174 -3.86 -2.46 -11.32
C GLU A 174 -4.49 -3.82 -11.66
N ALA A 175 -4.57 -4.74 -10.70
CA ALA A 175 -5.20 -6.05 -10.88
C ALA A 175 -6.72 -5.97 -11.01
N GLY A 176 -7.33 -4.88 -10.54
CA GLY A 176 -8.77 -4.63 -10.59
C GLY A 176 -9.57 -5.27 -9.46
N ALA A 177 -10.84 -4.92 -9.37
CA ALA A 177 -11.72 -5.31 -8.27
C ALA A 177 -12.63 -6.53 -8.56
N GLY A 178 -12.25 -7.35 -9.54
CA GLY A 178 -13.04 -8.51 -9.98
C GLY A 178 -14.07 -8.16 -11.06
N THR A 179 -14.80 -9.15 -11.52
CA THR A 179 -15.82 -8.98 -12.56
C THR A 179 -17.01 -8.19 -12.02
N LEU A 180 -17.38 -7.15 -12.73
CA LEU A 180 -18.68 -6.50 -12.54
C LEU A 180 -19.75 -7.60 -12.65
N ILE A 181 -20.72 -7.59 -11.74
CA ILE A 181 -21.89 -8.50 -11.84
C ILE A 181 -22.48 -8.28 -13.23
N PRO A 182 -22.58 -9.30 -14.09
CA PRO A 182 -23.29 -9.16 -15.34
C PRO A 182 -24.68 -8.63 -15.00
N GLN A 183 -25.04 -7.47 -15.54
CA GLN A 183 -26.35 -6.86 -15.26
C GLN A 183 -27.40 -7.61 -16.07
N PHE A 184 -27.69 -8.85 -15.69
CA PHE A 184 -28.71 -9.68 -16.33
C PHE A 184 -30.11 -9.03 -16.31
N ASN A 185 -30.33 -8.04 -15.45
CA ASN A 185 -31.63 -7.39 -15.28
C ASN A 185 -31.88 -6.16 -16.16
N GLN A 186 -30.89 -5.64 -16.89
CA GLN A 186 -31.13 -4.47 -17.73
C GLN A 186 -32.02 -4.83 -18.95
N ASN A 187 -31.84 -6.02 -19.53
CA ASN A 187 -32.65 -6.46 -20.67
C ASN A 187 -34.10 -6.78 -20.29
N THR A 188 -34.38 -7.17 -19.07
CA THR A 188 -35.75 -7.50 -18.60
C THR A 188 -36.57 -6.24 -18.37
N LYS A 189 -35.96 -5.13 -17.97
CA LYS A 189 -36.66 -3.84 -17.82
C LYS A 189 -36.96 -3.16 -19.14
N GLN A 190 -36.11 -3.33 -20.14
CA GLN A 190 -36.35 -2.79 -21.49
C GLN A 190 -37.47 -3.57 -22.22
N ARG A 191 -37.55 -4.88 -22.02
CA ARG A 191 -38.68 -5.69 -22.60
C ARG A 191 -40.05 -5.34 -22.03
N ARG A 192 -40.13 -4.87 -20.77
CA ARG A 192 -41.40 -4.44 -20.14
C ARG A 192 -41.85 -3.03 -20.50
N ARG A 193 -41.01 -2.22 -21.14
CA ARG A 193 -41.34 -0.85 -21.59
C ARG A 193 -41.67 -0.77 -23.09
N GLY A 194 -41.62 -1.86 -23.80
CA GLY A 194 -41.88 -1.95 -25.25
C GLY A 194 -43.16 -2.68 -25.62
N VAL A 195 -44.17 -2.70 -24.70
CA VAL A 195 -45.54 -3.18 -25.01
C VAL A 195 -46.52 -2.06 -24.65
#